data_385584607f8db01acd8c6a0bbd99859a
#
_entry.id   385584607f8db01acd8c6a0bbd99859a
#
_cell.length_a   1.000
_cell.length_b   1.000
_cell.length_c   1.000
_cell.angle_alpha   90.00
_cell.angle_beta   90.00
_cell.angle_gamma   90.00
#
_symmetry.space_group_name_H-M   'P 1'
#
loop_
_entity.id
_entity.type
_entity.pdbx_description
1 polymer ?
#
loop_
_entity_poly.entity_id
_entity_poly.type
_entity_poly.pdbx_seq_one_letter_code
_entity_poly.pdbx_strand_id
1 'polypeptide(L)'
;MKIAALDNNILAIVAGTFAATIAAEDIEAQFHALTHFPDRRAKTELADLAERLNRFAAYVVELWDQAAERIPEPEIEAFARRHVDLTRRYWGAEGRCMNWFITGPARFPVARNERRMKISDARRADLKAHEATARKAAKRKAFPHGTDDEPIRSGDPAALQRIMTRIEETALSIDRMKAANAIIRRIEKDLATEEDMIAAVAANTGLSPEAAARGIKLAPWQSRRGFSTTNSRAELRRLQQRLAALARMKERGNQSEEVETDVGAVEIKENADIARIQLLFPGKPDDPTRRVLKANGFRWSPSQGAWQRHLNEAGRYAAQRVLKTISGASAA
;
A
#
# COMPACT_ATOMS: atom_id res chain seq x y z
N MET A 1 9.43 19.64 7.51
CA MET A 1 8.38 20.68 7.48
C MET A 1 7.55 20.60 8.75
N LYS A 2 7.41 21.70 9.51
CA LYS A 2 6.50 21.78 10.67
C LYS A 2 5.24 22.53 10.23
N ILE A 3 4.07 21.93 10.46
CA ILE A 3 2.77 22.52 10.15
C ILE A 3 1.94 22.84 11.40
N ALA A 4 2.40 22.39 12.57
CA ALA A 4 1.77 22.61 13.86
C ALA A 4 2.81 23.02 14.89
N ALA A 5 2.56 24.11 15.60
CA ALA A 5 3.39 24.64 16.68
C ALA A 5 2.54 24.86 17.93
N LEU A 6 3.01 24.34 19.06
CA LEU A 6 2.41 24.54 20.36
C LEU A 6 3.26 25.55 21.14
N ASP A 7 2.66 26.68 21.44
CA ASP A 7 3.28 27.74 22.27
C ASP A 7 2.24 28.27 23.28
N ASN A 8 2.68 28.49 24.53
CA ASN A 8 1.84 29.03 25.61
C ASN A 8 0.46 28.33 25.72
N ASN A 9 0.42 27.02 25.56
CA ASN A 9 -0.82 26.20 25.57
C ASN A 9 -1.79 26.47 24.40
N ILE A 10 -1.32 27.14 23.35
CA ILE A 10 -2.06 27.40 22.11
C ILE A 10 -1.40 26.63 20.99
N LEU A 11 -2.17 25.78 20.34
CA LEU A 11 -1.75 25.05 19.14
C LEU A 11 -2.15 25.85 17.90
N ALA A 12 -1.15 26.35 17.18
CA ALA A 12 -1.33 26.96 15.87
C ALA A 12 -1.01 25.93 14.78
N ILE A 13 -1.91 25.78 13.81
CA ILE A 13 -1.80 24.82 12.69
C ILE A 13 -1.89 25.61 11.40
N VAL A 14 -0.91 25.44 10.51
CA VAL A 14 -0.90 26.04 9.16
C VAL A 14 -0.45 24.97 8.15
N ALA A 15 -1.33 24.62 7.23
CA ALA A 15 -1.05 23.62 6.19
C ALA A 15 -1.74 24.07 4.88
N GLY A 16 -0.97 24.60 3.93
CA GLY A 16 -1.52 25.19 2.71
C GLY A 16 -2.47 26.34 3.02
N THR A 17 -3.71 26.25 2.56
CA THR A 17 -4.78 27.21 2.84
C THR A 17 -5.50 26.96 4.17
N PHE A 18 -5.26 25.82 4.80
CA PHE A 18 -5.87 25.48 6.08
C PHE A 18 -5.11 26.12 7.24
N ALA A 19 -5.79 26.95 8.03
CA ALA A 19 -5.29 27.48 9.27
C ALA A 19 -6.30 27.21 10.39
N ALA A 20 -5.79 26.84 11.57
CA ALA A 20 -6.61 26.65 12.79
C ALA A 20 -5.79 26.95 14.04
N THR A 21 -6.46 27.47 15.04
CA THR A 21 -5.91 27.69 16.39
C THR A 21 -6.78 26.98 17.42
N ILE A 22 -6.17 26.34 18.40
CA ILE A 22 -6.85 25.63 19.49
C ILE A 22 -6.10 25.94 20.78
N ALA A 23 -6.77 26.54 21.74
CA ALA A 23 -6.21 26.76 23.09
C ALA A 23 -6.53 25.54 23.99
N ALA A 24 -5.66 25.26 24.95
CA ALA A 24 -5.91 24.19 25.93
C ALA A 24 -7.20 24.46 26.74
N GLU A 25 -7.47 25.71 27.02
CA GLU A 25 -8.68 26.16 27.73
C GLU A 25 -9.97 25.80 26.97
N ASP A 26 -9.95 25.79 25.61
CA ASP A 26 -11.11 25.44 24.77
C ASP A 26 -11.55 23.98 24.93
N ILE A 27 -10.63 23.11 25.35
CA ILE A 27 -10.86 21.67 25.43
C ILE A 27 -10.80 21.12 26.87
N GLU A 28 -10.32 21.91 27.83
CA GLU A 28 -10.14 21.50 29.24
C GLU A 28 -11.43 20.96 29.85
N ALA A 29 -12.54 21.65 29.65
CA ALA A 29 -13.85 21.28 30.18
C ALA A 29 -14.28 19.85 29.81
N GLN A 30 -13.78 19.32 28.70
CA GLN A 30 -14.07 17.96 28.22
C GLN A 30 -13.42 16.88 29.09
N PHE A 31 -12.43 17.22 29.92
CA PHE A 31 -11.67 16.26 30.70
C PHE A 31 -11.99 16.30 32.22
N HIS A 32 -12.83 17.20 32.67
CA HIS A 32 -13.17 17.35 34.10
C HIS A 32 -13.74 16.08 34.76
N ALA A 33 -14.55 15.31 34.01
CA ALA A 33 -15.11 14.05 34.52
C ALA A 33 -14.15 12.84 34.36
N LEU A 34 -12.99 13.04 33.79
CA LEU A 34 -12.04 11.97 33.41
C LEU A 34 -10.78 11.98 34.27
N THR A 35 -10.34 13.13 34.75
CA THR A 35 -9.07 13.29 35.47
C THR A 35 -9.14 14.42 36.51
N HIS A 36 -8.31 14.35 37.56
CA HIS A 36 -8.10 15.44 38.52
C HIS A 36 -7.28 16.61 37.93
N PHE A 37 -6.65 16.42 36.77
CA PHE A 37 -5.77 17.40 36.13
C PHE A 37 -6.22 17.67 34.70
N PRO A 38 -7.42 18.22 34.47
CA PRO A 38 -7.97 18.44 33.15
C PRO A 38 -7.11 19.39 32.29
N ASP A 39 -6.50 20.39 32.94
CA ASP A 39 -5.54 21.32 32.30
C ASP A 39 -4.32 20.62 31.72
N ARG A 40 -3.71 19.71 32.50
CA ARG A 40 -2.56 18.89 31.99
C ARG A 40 -2.98 17.96 30.89
N ARG A 41 -4.17 17.36 31.01
CA ARG A 41 -4.72 16.50 29.96
C ARG A 41 -4.92 17.27 28.66
N ALA A 42 -5.52 18.46 28.73
CA ALA A 42 -5.73 19.32 27.57
C ALA A 42 -4.41 19.66 26.87
N LYS A 43 -3.39 20.05 27.62
CA LYS A 43 -2.03 20.33 27.08
C LYS A 43 -1.43 19.11 26.39
N THR A 44 -1.55 17.92 26.99
CA THR A 44 -1.05 16.68 26.41
C THR A 44 -1.77 16.36 25.09
N GLU A 45 -3.09 16.51 25.03
CA GLU A 45 -3.87 16.26 23.81
C GLU A 45 -3.48 17.21 22.68
N LEU A 46 -3.18 18.49 22.98
CA LEU A 46 -2.67 19.43 21.98
C LEU A 46 -1.26 19.05 21.49
N ALA A 47 -0.39 18.63 22.41
CA ALA A 47 0.96 18.19 22.07
C ALA A 47 0.91 16.94 21.16
N ASP A 48 0.07 15.96 21.51
CA ASP A 48 -0.15 14.75 20.72
C ASP A 48 -0.68 15.07 19.31
N LEU A 49 -1.63 16.01 19.20
CA LEU A 49 -2.14 16.46 17.92
C LEU A 49 -1.04 17.13 17.08
N ALA A 50 -0.27 18.04 17.68
CA ALA A 50 0.84 18.71 17.01
C ALA A 50 1.87 17.70 16.48
N GLU A 51 2.25 16.73 17.31
CA GLU A 51 3.19 15.68 16.93
C GLU A 51 2.69 14.84 15.75
N ARG A 52 1.42 14.40 15.78
CA ARG A 52 0.81 13.60 14.71
C ARG A 52 0.76 14.36 13.39
N LEU A 53 0.37 15.63 13.42
CA LEU A 53 0.33 16.50 12.23
C LEU A 53 1.73 16.67 11.63
N ASN A 54 2.72 17.00 12.47
CA ASN A 54 4.10 17.19 12.02
C ASN A 54 4.74 15.90 11.51
N ARG A 55 4.48 14.76 12.16
CA ARG A 55 4.95 13.44 11.73
C ARG A 55 4.37 13.03 10.39
N PHE A 56 3.07 13.32 10.13
CA PHE A 56 2.48 13.07 8.82
C PHE A 56 3.08 13.98 7.75
N ALA A 57 3.26 15.26 8.05
CA ALA A 57 3.87 16.22 7.12
C ALA A 57 5.32 15.80 6.76
N ALA A 58 6.13 15.41 7.75
CA ALA A 58 7.48 14.90 7.51
C ALA A 58 7.48 13.65 6.63
N TYR A 59 6.59 12.69 6.92
CA TYR A 59 6.43 11.48 6.10
C TYR A 59 6.07 11.80 4.64
N VAL A 60 5.16 12.75 4.42
CA VAL A 60 4.75 13.12 3.06
C VAL A 60 5.89 13.82 2.32
N VAL A 61 6.62 14.72 2.96
CA VAL A 61 7.79 15.38 2.35
C VAL A 61 8.84 14.36 1.95
N GLU A 62 9.26 13.47 2.86
CA GLU A 62 10.23 12.41 2.56
C GLU A 62 9.78 11.51 1.39
N LEU A 63 8.49 11.18 1.35
CA LEU A 63 7.91 10.37 0.29
C LEU A 63 7.99 11.05 -1.08
N TRP A 64 7.75 12.37 -1.13
CA TRP A 64 7.79 13.16 -2.37
C TRP A 64 9.21 13.51 -2.81
N ASP A 65 10.15 13.66 -1.88
CA ASP A 65 11.57 13.81 -2.21
C ASP A 65 12.10 12.58 -2.97
N GLN A 66 11.60 11.38 -2.63
CA GLN A 66 11.91 10.16 -3.37
C GLN A 66 11.19 10.07 -4.73
N ALA A 67 10.05 10.71 -4.88
CA ALA A 67 9.21 10.62 -6.07
C ALA A 67 9.54 11.64 -7.17
N ALA A 68 10.40 12.60 -6.92
CA ALA A 68 11.02 13.60 -7.83
C ALA A 68 10.09 14.58 -8.58
N GLU A 69 8.75 14.52 -8.51
CA GLU A 69 7.93 15.27 -9.46
C GLU A 69 6.65 15.96 -8.90
N ARG A 70 6.39 15.96 -7.60
CA ARG A 70 5.11 16.48 -7.09
C ARG A 70 5.24 17.32 -5.82
N ILE A 71 4.30 18.26 -5.66
CA ILE A 71 4.20 19.13 -4.49
C ILE A 71 3.39 18.43 -3.40
N PRO A 72 3.93 18.22 -2.17
CA PRO A 72 3.27 17.48 -1.11
C PRO A 72 2.15 18.24 -0.37
N GLU A 73 2.04 19.56 -0.53
CA GLU A 73 1.16 20.43 0.24
C GLU A 73 -0.32 20.04 0.18
N PRO A 74 -0.93 19.67 -0.96
CA PRO A 74 -2.34 19.28 -1.00
C PRO A 74 -2.68 18.09 -0.11
N GLU A 75 -1.76 17.13 -0.01
CA GLU A 75 -1.95 15.94 0.84
C GLU A 75 -1.84 16.29 2.31
N ILE A 76 -0.91 17.17 2.65
CA ILE A 76 -0.69 17.64 4.02
C ILE A 76 -1.88 18.47 4.48
N GLU A 77 -2.38 19.39 3.65
CA GLU A 77 -3.56 20.19 3.94
C GLU A 77 -4.81 19.33 4.16
N ALA A 78 -5.09 18.42 3.23
CA ALA A 78 -6.25 17.53 3.31
C ALA A 78 -6.21 16.66 4.57
N PHE A 79 -5.02 16.15 4.91
CA PHE A 79 -4.82 15.39 6.15
C PHE A 79 -5.07 16.26 7.38
N ALA A 80 -4.43 17.43 7.47
CA ALA A 80 -4.52 18.32 8.62
C ALA A 80 -5.96 18.73 8.89
N ARG A 81 -6.68 19.21 7.87
CA ARG A 81 -8.09 19.59 7.95
C ARG A 81 -8.96 18.46 8.51
N ARG A 82 -8.84 17.27 7.94
CA ARG A 82 -9.65 16.12 8.34
C ARG A 82 -9.26 15.57 9.71
N HIS A 83 -7.95 15.52 10.01
CA HIS A 83 -7.46 14.98 11.27
C HIS A 83 -7.87 15.85 12.45
N VAL A 84 -7.81 17.17 12.31
CA VAL A 84 -8.29 18.13 13.34
C VAL A 84 -9.80 17.96 13.59
N ASP A 85 -10.61 17.83 12.52
CA ASP A 85 -12.06 17.58 12.68
C ASP A 85 -12.34 16.27 13.44
N LEU A 86 -11.66 15.19 13.05
CA LEU A 86 -11.82 13.90 13.73
C LEU A 86 -11.35 13.94 15.19
N THR A 87 -10.27 14.66 15.48
CA THR A 87 -9.75 14.83 16.84
C THR A 87 -10.73 15.60 17.71
N ARG A 88 -11.31 16.69 17.21
CA ARG A 88 -12.37 17.42 17.93
C ARG A 88 -13.59 16.54 18.23
N ARG A 89 -13.99 15.69 17.28
CA ARG A 89 -15.08 14.72 17.48
C ARG A 89 -14.73 13.67 18.52
N TYR A 90 -13.48 13.22 18.55
CA TYR A 90 -12.98 12.29 19.57
C TYR A 90 -13.00 12.93 20.95
N TRP A 91 -12.44 14.13 21.11
CA TRP A 91 -12.48 14.85 22.40
C TRP A 91 -13.92 15.09 22.89
N GLY A 92 -14.82 15.50 21.99
CA GLY A 92 -16.22 15.69 22.34
C GLY A 92 -16.95 14.38 22.72
N ALA A 93 -16.53 13.24 22.19
CA ALA A 93 -17.06 11.94 22.59
C ALA A 93 -16.46 11.47 23.92
N GLU A 94 -15.17 11.65 24.11
CA GLU A 94 -14.45 11.31 25.34
C GLU A 94 -14.94 12.15 26.53
N GLY A 95 -15.17 13.45 26.33
CA GLY A 95 -15.69 14.38 27.33
C GLY A 95 -17.09 14.04 27.84
N ARG A 96 -17.82 13.15 27.19
CA ARG A 96 -19.07 12.59 27.67
C ARG A 96 -18.90 11.38 28.59
N CYS A 97 -17.72 10.80 28.62
CA CYS A 97 -17.39 9.68 29.49
C CYS A 97 -17.12 10.16 30.90
N MET A 98 -17.22 9.26 31.85
CA MET A 98 -17.01 9.53 33.27
C MET A 98 -16.02 8.50 33.83
N ASN A 99 -15.12 8.95 34.67
CA ASN A 99 -14.27 8.09 35.47
C ASN A 99 -14.83 8.06 36.91
N TRP A 100 -15.20 6.88 37.39
CA TRP A 100 -15.81 6.72 38.69
C TRP A 100 -14.89 7.12 39.88
N PHE A 101 -13.58 7.02 39.68
CA PHE A 101 -12.58 7.50 40.65
C PHE A 101 -12.61 9.03 40.80
N ILE A 102 -13.05 9.75 39.76
CA ILE A 102 -13.13 11.20 39.73
C ILE A 102 -14.52 11.68 40.18
N THR A 103 -15.56 11.02 39.64
CA THR A 103 -16.95 11.43 39.85
C THR A 103 -17.60 10.79 41.09
N GLY A 104 -16.93 9.81 41.72
CA GLY A 104 -17.41 9.04 42.85
C GLY A 104 -18.33 7.87 42.46
N PRO A 105 -18.42 6.85 43.34
CA PRO A 105 -19.19 5.63 43.06
C PRO A 105 -20.72 5.80 43.25
N ALA A 106 -21.15 6.82 43.98
CA ALA A 106 -22.57 7.01 44.34
C ALA A 106 -23.41 7.28 43.06
N ARG A 107 -24.35 6.36 42.79
CA ARG A 107 -25.26 6.44 41.61
C ARG A 107 -24.57 6.55 40.30
N PHE A 108 -23.35 5.97 40.16
CA PHE A 108 -22.59 6.00 38.92
C PHE A 108 -23.36 5.30 37.79
N PRO A 109 -23.58 5.97 36.63
CA PRO A 109 -24.45 5.47 35.57
C PRO A 109 -23.70 4.48 34.67
N VAL A 110 -23.37 3.27 35.14
CA VAL A 110 -22.52 2.26 34.46
C VAL A 110 -22.94 2.02 33.02
N ALA A 111 -24.16 1.57 32.79
CA ALA A 111 -24.61 1.22 31.44
C ALA A 111 -24.61 2.41 30.44
N ARG A 112 -24.88 3.62 30.96
CA ARG A 112 -24.80 4.84 30.15
C ARG A 112 -23.35 5.18 29.82
N ASN A 113 -22.45 5.05 30.79
CA ASN A 113 -21.04 5.32 30.59
C ASN A 113 -20.38 4.32 29.64
N GLU A 114 -20.69 3.03 29.73
CA GLU A 114 -20.22 2.00 28.77
C GLU A 114 -20.62 2.33 27.33
N ARG A 115 -21.86 2.78 27.09
CA ARG A 115 -22.28 3.24 25.76
C ARG A 115 -21.46 4.42 25.25
N ARG A 116 -21.13 5.37 26.12
CA ARG A 116 -20.32 6.56 25.82
C ARG A 116 -18.88 6.16 25.50
N MET A 117 -18.30 5.25 26.29
CA MET A 117 -16.97 4.70 26.06
C MET A 117 -16.89 4.00 24.70
N LYS A 118 -17.87 3.17 24.33
CA LYS A 118 -17.93 2.54 23.00
C LYS A 118 -17.92 3.59 21.87
N ILE A 119 -18.64 4.71 22.05
CA ILE A 119 -18.63 5.81 21.06
C ILE A 119 -17.25 6.47 21.00
N SER A 120 -16.63 6.75 22.16
CA SER A 120 -15.28 7.32 22.21
C SER A 120 -14.26 6.40 21.55
N ASP A 121 -14.30 5.10 21.85
CA ASP A 121 -13.42 4.10 21.22
C ASP A 121 -13.61 4.03 19.71
N ALA A 122 -14.84 4.11 19.21
CA ALA A 122 -15.11 4.19 17.78
C ALA A 122 -14.49 5.45 17.16
N ARG A 123 -14.59 6.62 17.80
CA ARG A 123 -13.94 7.86 17.32
C ARG A 123 -12.42 7.77 17.33
N ARG A 124 -11.84 7.12 18.33
CA ARG A 124 -10.40 6.85 18.38
C ARG A 124 -9.97 5.90 17.25
N ALA A 125 -10.78 4.89 16.94
CA ALA A 125 -10.55 4.00 15.80
C ALA A 125 -10.63 4.76 14.46
N ASP A 126 -11.57 5.70 14.29
CA ASP A 126 -11.69 6.57 13.12
C ASP A 126 -10.39 7.36 12.87
N LEU A 127 -9.76 7.91 13.93
CA LEU A 127 -8.48 8.63 13.84
C LEU A 127 -7.36 7.73 13.30
N LYS A 128 -7.22 6.52 13.85
CA LYS A 128 -6.21 5.55 13.41
C LYS A 128 -6.45 5.12 11.97
N ALA A 129 -7.70 4.85 11.60
CA ALA A 129 -8.07 4.45 10.25
C ALA A 129 -7.80 5.59 9.24
N HIS A 130 -8.09 6.83 9.62
CA HIS A 130 -7.81 8.01 8.80
C HIS A 130 -6.31 8.15 8.53
N GLU A 131 -5.45 8.08 9.56
CA GLU A 131 -3.99 8.17 9.38
C GLU A 131 -3.48 7.07 8.45
N ALA A 132 -3.90 5.82 8.67
CA ALA A 132 -3.50 4.69 7.83
C ALA A 132 -3.96 4.86 6.37
N THR A 133 -5.18 5.36 6.17
CA THR A 133 -5.74 5.60 4.84
C THR A 133 -5.03 6.75 4.13
N ALA A 134 -4.75 7.84 4.84
CA ALA A 134 -4.04 9.00 4.30
C ALA A 134 -2.60 8.63 3.87
N ARG A 135 -1.87 7.85 4.70
CA ARG A 135 -0.54 7.35 4.34
C ARG A 135 -0.57 6.49 3.07
N LYS A 136 -1.53 5.57 2.95
CA LYS A 136 -1.70 4.76 1.74
C LYS A 136 -2.05 5.61 0.51
N ALA A 137 -2.90 6.62 0.69
CA ALA A 137 -3.27 7.52 -0.40
C ALA A 137 -2.08 8.37 -0.87
N ALA A 138 -1.33 8.95 0.06
CA ALA A 138 -0.12 9.71 -0.24
C ALA A 138 0.92 8.84 -0.99
N LYS A 139 1.20 7.63 -0.47
CA LYS A 139 2.11 6.69 -1.14
C LYS A 139 1.66 6.33 -2.56
N ARG A 140 0.34 6.09 -2.75
CA ARG A 140 -0.19 5.77 -4.09
C ARG A 140 -0.08 6.94 -5.06
N LYS A 141 -0.19 8.17 -4.58
CA LYS A 141 -0.05 9.37 -5.42
C LYS A 141 1.42 9.65 -5.75
N ALA A 142 2.32 9.48 -4.80
CA ALA A 142 3.76 9.60 -5.02
C ALA A 142 4.27 8.52 -5.98
N PHE A 143 3.81 7.28 -5.80
CA PHE A 143 4.23 6.12 -6.58
C PHE A 143 3.03 5.41 -7.23
N PRO A 144 2.43 5.95 -8.28
CA PRO A 144 1.25 5.37 -8.93
C PRO A 144 1.50 3.96 -9.49
N HIS A 145 2.74 3.66 -9.86
CA HIS A 145 3.17 2.38 -10.38
C HIS A 145 3.88 1.48 -9.36
N GLY A 146 3.98 1.92 -8.10
CA GLY A 146 4.69 1.24 -7.01
C GLY A 146 6.16 1.64 -6.92
N THR A 147 6.82 1.23 -5.83
CA THR A 147 8.26 1.41 -5.60
C THR A 147 9.06 0.25 -6.18
N ASP A 148 10.40 0.35 -6.19
CA ASP A 148 11.27 -0.72 -6.71
C ASP A 148 11.18 -2.02 -5.90
N ASP A 149 10.84 -1.94 -4.61
CA ASP A 149 10.62 -3.09 -3.75
C ASP A 149 9.26 -3.78 -3.96
N GLU A 150 8.33 -3.13 -4.66
CA GLU A 150 7.00 -3.65 -4.93
C GLU A 150 6.96 -4.45 -6.24
N PRO A 151 6.00 -5.39 -6.39
CA PRO A 151 5.80 -6.10 -7.65
C PRO A 151 5.56 -5.14 -8.82
N ILE A 152 6.34 -5.25 -9.88
CA ILE A 152 6.21 -4.42 -11.08
C ILE A 152 4.82 -4.61 -11.67
N ARG A 153 4.07 -3.53 -11.86
CA ARG A 153 2.72 -3.55 -12.45
C ARG A 153 2.81 -3.57 -13.97
N SER A 154 1.99 -4.35 -14.65
CA SER A 154 2.00 -4.44 -16.11
C SER A 154 1.57 -3.15 -16.81
N GLY A 155 0.80 -2.29 -16.14
CA GLY A 155 0.43 -0.95 -16.62
C GLY A 155 1.43 0.15 -16.25
N ASP A 156 2.59 -0.18 -15.72
CA ASP A 156 3.68 0.77 -15.52
C ASP A 156 4.32 1.11 -16.87
N PRO A 157 4.45 2.37 -17.29
CA PRO A 157 5.13 2.75 -18.51
C PRO A 157 6.56 2.20 -18.60
N ALA A 158 7.27 2.15 -17.46
CA ALA A 158 8.62 1.62 -17.35
C ALA A 158 8.69 0.10 -17.10
N ALA A 159 7.55 -0.62 -17.12
CA ALA A 159 7.49 -2.03 -16.74
C ALA A 159 8.50 -2.91 -17.51
N LEU A 160 8.67 -2.70 -18.81
CA LEU A 160 9.62 -3.47 -19.60
C LEU A 160 11.05 -3.27 -19.11
N GLN A 161 11.45 -2.01 -18.93
CA GLN A 161 12.80 -1.67 -18.45
C GLN A 161 13.04 -2.23 -17.04
N ARG A 162 12.09 -2.04 -16.11
CA ARG A 162 12.21 -2.55 -14.74
C ARG A 162 12.29 -4.08 -14.69
N ILE A 163 11.54 -4.78 -15.56
CA ILE A 163 11.64 -6.25 -15.67
C ILE A 163 12.99 -6.66 -16.23
N MET A 164 13.52 -5.96 -17.24
CA MET A 164 14.86 -6.22 -17.80
C MET A 164 15.95 -6.07 -16.74
N THR A 165 15.97 -4.96 -16.02
CA THR A 165 16.90 -4.74 -14.90
C THR A 165 16.79 -5.87 -13.87
N ARG A 166 15.58 -6.28 -13.50
CA ARG A 166 15.38 -7.39 -12.54
C ARG A 166 15.86 -8.73 -13.06
N ILE A 167 15.76 -8.98 -14.38
CA ILE A 167 16.33 -10.16 -15.04
C ILE A 167 17.85 -10.15 -14.92
N GLU A 168 18.50 -9.02 -15.21
CA GLU A 168 19.96 -8.86 -15.13
C GLU A 168 20.48 -9.06 -13.71
N GLU A 169 19.85 -8.43 -12.72
CA GLU A 169 20.16 -8.59 -11.29
C GLU A 169 20.01 -10.05 -10.84
N THR A 170 18.92 -10.71 -11.25
CA THR A 170 18.65 -12.11 -10.89
C THR A 170 19.67 -13.04 -11.56
N ALA A 171 20.02 -12.81 -12.79
CA ALA A 171 21.05 -13.57 -13.51
C ALA A 171 22.43 -13.40 -12.84
N LEU A 172 22.82 -12.16 -12.55
CA LEU A 172 24.07 -11.87 -11.84
C LEU A 172 24.12 -12.54 -10.46
N SER A 173 23.01 -12.50 -9.73
CA SER A 173 22.89 -13.18 -8.42
C SER A 173 23.09 -14.70 -8.55
N ILE A 174 22.49 -15.33 -9.58
CA ILE A 174 22.68 -16.76 -9.86
C ILE A 174 24.13 -17.06 -10.15
N ASP A 175 24.81 -16.23 -10.94
CA ASP A 175 26.21 -16.48 -11.31
C ASP A 175 27.16 -16.27 -10.11
N ARG A 176 26.89 -15.29 -9.24
CA ARG A 176 27.58 -15.12 -7.97
C ARG A 176 27.40 -16.35 -7.06
N MET A 177 26.16 -16.87 -6.95
CA MET A 177 25.89 -18.10 -6.17
C MET A 177 26.62 -19.32 -6.74
N LYS A 178 26.69 -19.48 -8.08
CA LYS A 178 27.46 -20.57 -8.71
C LYS A 178 28.95 -20.46 -8.42
N ALA A 179 29.52 -19.25 -8.57
CA ALA A 179 30.92 -18.98 -8.26
C ALA A 179 31.23 -19.27 -6.78
N ALA A 180 30.36 -18.81 -5.87
CA ALA A 180 30.47 -19.10 -4.45
C ALA A 180 30.45 -20.61 -4.17
N ASN A 181 29.54 -21.36 -4.78
CA ASN A 181 29.45 -22.81 -4.64
C ASN A 181 30.71 -23.54 -5.17
N ALA A 182 31.36 -23.00 -6.20
CA ALA A 182 32.61 -23.56 -6.71
C ALA A 182 33.76 -23.33 -5.72
N ILE A 183 33.85 -22.13 -5.13
CA ILE A 183 34.85 -21.78 -4.11
C ILE A 183 34.64 -22.63 -2.85
N ILE A 184 33.43 -22.70 -2.33
CA ILE A 184 33.08 -23.51 -1.14
C ILE A 184 33.54 -24.96 -1.32
N ARG A 185 33.19 -25.61 -2.44
CA ARG A 185 33.59 -26.98 -2.74
C ARG A 185 35.08 -27.20 -2.84
N ARG A 186 35.84 -26.18 -3.27
CA ARG A 186 37.30 -26.24 -3.35
C ARG A 186 37.93 -26.14 -1.97
N ILE A 187 37.54 -25.12 -1.19
CA ILE A 187 38.15 -24.81 0.09
C ILE A 187 37.72 -25.83 1.18
N GLU A 188 36.50 -26.34 1.11
CA GLU A 188 35.99 -27.38 2.04
C GLU A 188 36.87 -28.64 2.05
N LYS A 189 37.55 -28.95 0.92
CA LYS A 189 38.51 -30.06 0.85
C LYS A 189 39.83 -29.79 1.61
N ASP A 190 40.18 -28.53 1.78
CA ASP A 190 41.42 -28.11 2.37
C ASP A 190 41.32 -27.87 3.91
N LEU A 191 40.24 -28.37 4.53
CA LEU A 191 39.94 -28.24 5.99
C LEU A 191 39.93 -26.78 6.51
N ALA A 192 39.51 -25.83 5.65
CA ALA A 192 39.43 -24.42 6.01
C ALA A 192 38.32 -24.16 7.04
N THR A 193 38.49 -23.14 7.87
CA THR A 193 37.50 -22.68 8.82
C THR A 193 36.30 -22.01 8.10
N GLU A 194 35.19 -21.87 8.81
CA GLU A 194 34.01 -21.15 8.22
C GLU A 194 34.38 -19.68 7.92
N GLU A 195 35.17 -19.05 8.75
CA GLU A 195 35.67 -17.68 8.54
C GLU A 195 36.53 -17.56 7.30
N ASP A 196 37.43 -18.50 7.04
CA ASP A 196 38.26 -18.54 5.82
C ASP A 196 37.40 -18.69 4.58
N MET A 197 36.38 -19.56 4.64
CA MET A 197 35.44 -19.76 3.56
C MET A 197 34.61 -18.50 3.27
N ILE A 198 34.11 -17.83 4.31
CA ILE A 198 33.35 -16.56 4.18
C ILE A 198 34.22 -15.49 3.52
N ALA A 199 35.46 -15.31 4.00
CA ALA A 199 36.40 -14.32 3.46
C ALA A 199 36.69 -14.61 1.98
N ALA A 200 37.02 -15.86 1.66
CA ALA A 200 37.32 -16.26 0.27
C ALA A 200 36.13 -16.09 -0.69
N VAL A 201 34.92 -16.43 -0.26
CA VAL A 201 33.71 -16.25 -1.06
C VAL A 201 33.43 -14.76 -1.26
N ALA A 202 33.45 -13.95 -0.20
CA ALA A 202 33.20 -12.51 -0.30
C ALA A 202 34.21 -11.82 -1.24
N ALA A 203 35.50 -12.11 -1.08
CA ALA A 203 36.57 -11.50 -1.90
C ALA A 203 36.44 -11.83 -3.40
N ASN A 204 35.93 -13.01 -3.76
CA ASN A 204 35.97 -13.49 -5.15
C ASN A 204 34.62 -13.47 -5.86
N THR A 205 33.51 -13.17 -5.19
CA THR A 205 32.17 -13.23 -5.81
C THR A 205 31.39 -11.92 -5.76
N GLY A 206 31.88 -10.92 -5.02
CA GLY A 206 31.17 -9.67 -4.76
C GLY A 206 29.91 -9.85 -3.90
N LEU A 207 29.80 -10.96 -3.16
CA LEU A 207 28.81 -11.13 -2.10
C LEU A 207 29.32 -10.43 -0.83
N SER A 208 28.41 -9.84 -0.04
CA SER A 208 28.81 -9.35 1.27
C SER A 208 29.18 -10.52 2.20
N PRO A 209 30.01 -10.29 3.26
CA PRO A 209 30.35 -11.34 4.24
C PRO A 209 29.10 -11.99 4.85
N GLU A 210 28.05 -11.22 5.14
CA GLU A 210 26.79 -11.73 5.69
C GLU A 210 26.06 -12.60 4.67
N ALA A 211 26.09 -12.22 3.37
CA ALA A 211 25.49 -13.03 2.30
C ALA A 211 26.30 -14.32 2.09
N ALA A 212 27.63 -14.27 2.13
CA ALA A 212 28.49 -15.44 2.03
C ALA A 212 28.25 -16.41 3.19
N ALA A 213 28.13 -15.88 4.42
CA ALA A 213 27.85 -16.69 5.62
C ALA A 213 26.54 -17.50 5.49
N ARG A 214 25.50 -16.99 4.81
CA ARG A 214 24.25 -17.74 4.60
C ARG A 214 24.43 -19.02 3.79
N GLY A 215 25.40 -19.07 2.90
CA GLY A 215 25.71 -20.27 2.11
C GLY A 215 26.71 -21.22 2.78
N ILE A 216 27.44 -20.74 3.80
CA ILE A 216 28.52 -21.48 4.44
C ILE A 216 28.06 -22.08 5.77
N LYS A 217 27.39 -21.29 6.61
CA LYS A 217 26.86 -21.77 7.89
C LYS A 217 25.71 -22.73 7.66
N LEU A 218 25.88 -23.97 8.13
CA LEU A 218 24.87 -25.01 8.02
C LEU A 218 23.74 -24.76 9.04
N ALA A 219 22.52 -24.65 8.55
CA ALA A 219 21.35 -24.76 9.44
C ALA A 219 21.15 -26.25 9.86
N PRO A 220 20.48 -26.53 11.01
CA PRO A 220 20.32 -27.89 11.53
C PRO A 220 19.72 -28.91 10.55
N TRP A 221 18.97 -28.44 9.56
CA TRP A 221 18.33 -29.26 8.52
C TRP A 221 19.11 -29.36 7.22
N GLN A 222 20.26 -28.69 7.11
CA GLN A 222 21.07 -28.67 5.90
C GLN A 222 22.18 -29.72 5.97
N SER A 223 22.29 -30.55 4.94
CA SER A 223 23.34 -31.56 4.82
C SER A 223 24.58 -31.10 4.04
N ARG A 224 24.49 -29.96 3.34
CA ARG A 224 25.57 -29.45 2.48
C ARG A 224 25.65 -27.92 2.54
N ARG A 225 26.87 -27.41 2.52
CA ARG A 225 27.13 -25.97 2.29
C ARG A 225 26.85 -25.59 0.84
N GLY A 226 26.49 -24.33 0.64
CA GLY A 226 26.27 -23.75 -0.66
C GLY A 226 24.90 -23.11 -0.83
N PHE A 227 24.75 -22.41 -1.94
CA PHE A 227 23.51 -21.72 -2.31
C PHE A 227 22.65 -22.58 -3.23
N SER A 228 21.36 -22.68 -2.95
CA SER A 228 20.40 -23.23 -3.91
C SER A 228 20.01 -22.19 -4.95
N THR A 229 20.22 -22.47 -6.21
CA THR A 229 19.83 -21.58 -7.33
C THR A 229 18.46 -21.94 -7.92
N THR A 230 17.77 -22.93 -7.39
CA THR A 230 16.52 -23.46 -7.97
C THR A 230 15.42 -22.41 -8.05
N ASN A 231 15.14 -21.73 -6.94
CA ASN A 231 14.10 -20.68 -6.89
C ASN A 231 14.48 -19.47 -7.75
N SER A 232 15.75 -19.05 -7.71
CA SER A 232 16.22 -17.92 -8.53
C SER A 232 16.14 -18.21 -10.02
N ARG A 233 16.43 -19.45 -10.44
CA ARG A 233 16.26 -19.87 -11.84
C ARG A 233 14.79 -19.94 -12.26
N ALA A 234 13.90 -20.38 -11.38
CA ALA A 234 12.47 -20.39 -11.64
C ALA A 234 11.93 -18.96 -11.77
N GLU A 235 12.41 -18.05 -10.90
CA GLU A 235 12.07 -16.63 -10.97
C GLU A 235 12.57 -15.99 -12.27
N LEU A 236 13.83 -16.25 -12.66
CA LEU A 236 14.39 -15.75 -13.92
C LEU A 236 13.53 -16.17 -15.11
N ARG A 237 13.14 -17.45 -15.21
CA ARG A 237 12.25 -17.92 -16.28
C ARG A 237 10.90 -17.20 -16.26
N ARG A 238 10.29 -16.99 -15.08
CA ARG A 238 9.03 -16.25 -14.95
C ARG A 238 9.15 -14.82 -15.41
N LEU A 239 10.24 -14.13 -15.05
CA LEU A 239 10.50 -12.76 -15.49
C LEU A 239 10.69 -12.68 -17.01
N GLN A 240 11.44 -13.61 -17.61
CA GLN A 240 11.64 -13.69 -19.07
C GLN A 240 10.32 -13.95 -19.81
N GLN A 241 9.51 -14.88 -19.35
CA GLN A 241 8.18 -15.14 -19.92
C GLN A 241 7.26 -13.92 -19.81
N ARG A 242 7.30 -13.25 -18.66
CA ARG A 242 6.52 -12.04 -18.43
C ARG A 242 6.97 -10.89 -19.31
N LEU A 243 8.28 -10.70 -19.50
CA LEU A 243 8.84 -9.71 -20.40
C LEU A 243 8.35 -9.94 -21.84
N ALA A 244 8.46 -11.17 -22.35
CA ALA A 244 8.01 -11.52 -23.67
C ALA A 244 6.49 -11.32 -23.86
N ALA A 245 5.68 -11.67 -22.87
CA ALA A 245 4.24 -11.47 -22.93
C ALA A 245 3.87 -9.97 -22.95
N LEU A 246 4.54 -9.17 -22.13
CA LEU A 246 4.29 -7.73 -22.05
C LEU A 246 4.77 -7.01 -23.32
N ALA A 247 5.91 -7.42 -23.88
CA ALA A 247 6.41 -6.88 -25.15
C ALA A 247 5.43 -7.14 -26.31
N ARG A 248 4.95 -8.37 -26.45
CA ARG A 248 3.94 -8.72 -27.46
C ARG A 248 2.62 -7.95 -27.26
N MET A 249 2.21 -7.73 -26.02
CA MET A 249 1.01 -6.94 -25.73
C MET A 249 1.18 -5.49 -26.16
N LYS A 250 2.34 -4.86 -25.87
CA LYS A 250 2.62 -3.48 -26.25
C LYS A 250 2.80 -3.34 -27.79
N GLU A 251 3.43 -4.31 -28.44
CA GLU A 251 3.56 -4.36 -29.90
C GLU A 251 2.20 -4.44 -30.61
N ARG A 252 1.27 -5.24 -30.07
CA ARG A 252 -0.11 -5.33 -30.58
C ARG A 252 -0.88 -4.02 -30.41
N GLY A 253 -0.54 -3.21 -29.41
CA GLY A 253 -1.18 -1.93 -29.13
C GLY A 253 -2.59 -2.05 -28.59
N ASN A 254 -3.30 -0.90 -28.57
CA ASN A 254 -4.69 -0.82 -28.15
C ASN A 254 -5.59 -1.33 -29.28
N GLN A 255 -6.55 -2.17 -28.94
CA GLN A 255 -7.57 -2.68 -29.87
C GLN A 255 -8.95 -2.41 -29.30
N SER A 256 -9.92 -2.13 -30.18
CA SER A 256 -11.32 -1.93 -29.79
C SER A 256 -12.21 -2.61 -30.81
N GLU A 257 -13.28 -3.23 -30.31
CA GLU A 257 -14.33 -3.88 -31.08
C GLU A 257 -15.67 -3.60 -30.43
N GLU A 258 -16.68 -3.31 -31.23
CA GLU A 258 -18.04 -3.10 -30.75
C GLU A 258 -18.89 -4.35 -31.04
N VAL A 259 -19.61 -4.82 -30.04
CA VAL A 259 -20.45 -6.01 -30.11
C VAL A 259 -21.85 -5.67 -29.70
N GLU A 260 -22.82 -5.90 -30.57
CA GLU A 260 -24.25 -5.77 -30.25
C GLU A 260 -24.68 -6.87 -29.29
N THR A 261 -25.38 -6.48 -28.23
CA THR A 261 -25.90 -7.38 -27.21
C THR A 261 -27.35 -7.01 -26.85
N ASP A 262 -28.05 -7.87 -26.13
CA ASP A 262 -29.41 -7.59 -25.65
C ASP A 262 -29.49 -6.36 -24.71
N VAL A 263 -28.35 -5.93 -24.17
CA VAL A 263 -28.25 -4.74 -23.32
C VAL A 263 -27.69 -3.51 -24.05
N GLY A 264 -27.62 -3.57 -25.39
CA GLY A 264 -27.10 -2.55 -26.29
C GLY A 264 -25.67 -2.83 -26.76
N ALA A 265 -25.14 -1.92 -27.56
CA ALA A 265 -23.79 -2.02 -28.08
C ALA A 265 -22.75 -1.92 -26.94
N VAL A 266 -21.88 -2.92 -26.83
CA VAL A 266 -20.82 -2.98 -25.83
C VAL A 266 -19.48 -2.91 -26.52
N GLU A 267 -18.67 -1.88 -26.20
CA GLU A 267 -17.30 -1.77 -26.67
C GLU A 267 -16.38 -2.64 -25.82
N ILE A 268 -15.67 -3.55 -26.49
CA ILE A 268 -14.56 -4.33 -25.91
C ILE A 268 -13.28 -3.60 -26.26
N LYS A 269 -12.52 -3.16 -25.24
CA LYS A 269 -11.26 -2.47 -25.44
C LYS A 269 -10.12 -3.24 -24.80
N GLU A 270 -9.16 -3.72 -25.61
CA GLU A 270 -7.87 -4.18 -25.13
C GLU A 270 -6.93 -2.97 -24.98
N ASN A 271 -6.78 -2.50 -23.75
CA ASN A 271 -5.94 -1.35 -23.45
C ASN A 271 -4.55 -1.83 -23.00
N ALA A 272 -3.61 -1.83 -23.94
CA ALA A 272 -2.22 -2.27 -23.73
C ALA A 272 -1.45 -1.33 -22.81
N ASP A 273 -1.80 -0.04 -22.77
CA ASP A 273 -1.09 0.96 -21.95
C ASP A 273 -1.22 0.67 -20.46
N ILE A 274 -2.43 0.31 -20.04
CA ILE A 274 -2.73 -0.03 -18.64
C ILE A 274 -2.84 -1.52 -18.39
N ALA A 275 -2.59 -2.35 -19.44
CA ALA A 275 -2.70 -3.81 -19.42
C ALA A 275 -4.07 -4.30 -18.92
N ARG A 276 -5.16 -3.75 -19.48
CA ARG A 276 -6.54 -4.09 -19.14
C ARG A 276 -7.36 -4.44 -20.36
N ILE A 277 -8.22 -5.44 -20.20
CA ILE A 277 -9.39 -5.61 -21.05
C ILE A 277 -10.58 -4.92 -20.38
N GLN A 278 -11.27 -4.08 -21.13
CA GLN A 278 -12.33 -3.20 -20.67
C GLN A 278 -13.61 -3.49 -21.44
N LEU A 279 -14.74 -3.48 -20.76
CA LEU A 279 -16.08 -3.53 -21.33
C LEU A 279 -16.77 -2.21 -21.00
N LEU A 280 -17.06 -1.44 -22.04
CA LEU A 280 -17.76 -0.16 -21.96
C LEU A 280 -19.20 -0.35 -22.41
N PHE A 281 -20.12 0.03 -21.56
CA PHE A 281 -21.56 -0.05 -21.82
C PHE A 281 -22.11 1.35 -22.13
N PRO A 282 -23.14 1.49 -22.96
CA PRO A 282 -23.74 2.79 -23.29
C PRO A 282 -24.37 3.49 -22.06
N GLY A 283 -24.58 2.74 -20.99
CA GLY A 283 -25.13 3.24 -19.74
C GLY A 283 -24.75 2.34 -18.56
N LYS A 284 -25.40 2.56 -17.43
CA LYS A 284 -25.19 1.71 -16.25
C LYS A 284 -25.85 0.35 -16.47
N PRO A 285 -25.10 -0.76 -16.54
CA PRO A 285 -25.69 -2.09 -16.69
C PRO A 285 -26.65 -2.43 -15.55
N ASP A 286 -27.66 -3.22 -15.83
CA ASP A 286 -28.63 -3.72 -14.86
C ASP A 286 -28.00 -4.66 -13.81
N ASP A 287 -28.77 -5.04 -12.80
CA ASP A 287 -28.25 -5.88 -11.72
C ASP A 287 -27.85 -7.31 -12.17
N PRO A 288 -28.59 -7.99 -13.05
CA PRO A 288 -28.17 -9.26 -13.62
C PRO A 288 -26.84 -9.18 -14.35
N THR A 289 -26.69 -8.23 -15.28
CA THR A 289 -25.45 -8.00 -16.04
C THR A 289 -24.28 -7.68 -15.12
N ARG A 290 -24.48 -6.86 -14.09
CA ARG A 290 -23.41 -6.58 -13.10
C ARG A 290 -23.01 -7.81 -12.29
N ARG A 291 -23.95 -8.75 -12.02
CA ARG A 291 -23.61 -10.04 -11.38
C ARG A 291 -22.73 -10.89 -12.29
N VAL A 292 -23.09 -10.99 -13.58
CA VAL A 292 -22.30 -11.73 -14.59
C VAL A 292 -20.89 -11.15 -14.70
N LEU A 293 -20.76 -9.82 -14.80
CA LEU A 293 -19.46 -9.13 -14.84
C LEU A 293 -18.60 -9.46 -13.62
N LYS A 294 -19.16 -9.33 -12.41
CA LYS A 294 -18.44 -9.62 -11.16
C LYS A 294 -18.06 -11.10 -11.05
N ALA A 295 -18.93 -12.01 -11.43
CA ALA A 295 -18.68 -13.46 -11.42
C ALA A 295 -17.55 -13.85 -12.38
N ASN A 296 -17.38 -13.10 -13.48
CA ASN A 296 -16.29 -13.26 -14.43
C ASN A 296 -15.05 -12.40 -14.10
N GLY A 297 -14.96 -11.85 -12.88
CA GLY A 297 -13.78 -11.16 -12.35
C GLY A 297 -13.59 -9.73 -12.86
N PHE A 298 -14.57 -9.14 -13.54
CA PHE A 298 -14.55 -7.73 -13.89
C PHE A 298 -14.85 -6.85 -12.68
N ARG A 299 -14.19 -5.70 -12.62
CA ARG A 299 -14.38 -4.67 -11.59
C ARG A 299 -14.62 -3.32 -12.26
N TRP A 300 -15.55 -2.55 -11.72
CA TRP A 300 -15.83 -1.20 -12.19
C TRP A 300 -14.65 -0.28 -11.88
N SER A 301 -14.24 0.50 -12.85
CA SER A 301 -13.23 1.56 -12.73
C SER A 301 -13.87 2.91 -13.01
N PRO A 302 -14.16 3.73 -12.00
CA PRO A 302 -14.74 5.06 -12.19
C PRO A 302 -13.87 5.98 -13.05
N SER A 303 -12.55 5.88 -12.93
CA SER A 303 -11.61 6.71 -13.70
C SER A 303 -11.54 6.36 -15.18
N GLN A 304 -11.94 5.14 -15.57
CA GLN A 304 -11.96 4.66 -16.96
C GLN A 304 -13.38 4.58 -17.51
N GLY A 305 -14.41 4.74 -16.69
CA GLY A 305 -15.80 4.54 -17.10
C GLY A 305 -16.09 3.13 -17.64
N ALA A 306 -15.33 2.12 -17.19
CA ALA A 306 -15.36 0.79 -17.78
C ALA A 306 -15.31 -0.32 -16.72
N TRP A 307 -15.91 -1.46 -17.03
CA TRP A 307 -15.70 -2.71 -16.33
C TRP A 307 -14.40 -3.33 -16.83
N GLN A 308 -13.42 -3.59 -15.96
CA GLN A 308 -12.09 -4.00 -16.38
C GLN A 308 -11.56 -5.22 -15.65
N ARG A 309 -10.68 -5.95 -16.35
CA ARG A 309 -9.91 -7.09 -15.85
C ARG A 309 -8.48 -7.04 -16.43
N HIS A 310 -7.55 -7.82 -15.91
CA HIS A 310 -6.21 -7.94 -16.49
C HIS A 310 -6.25 -8.43 -17.94
N LEU A 311 -5.49 -7.79 -18.83
CA LEU A 311 -5.34 -8.19 -20.22
C LEU A 311 -4.40 -9.39 -20.32
N ASN A 312 -4.98 -10.57 -20.37
CA ASN A 312 -4.35 -11.86 -20.58
C ASN A 312 -5.36 -12.82 -21.20
N GLU A 313 -4.97 -14.01 -21.57
CA GLU A 313 -5.85 -15.01 -22.19
C GLU A 313 -7.10 -15.29 -21.33
N ALA A 314 -6.92 -15.43 -20.00
CA ALA A 314 -8.05 -15.61 -19.10
C ALA A 314 -9.00 -14.37 -19.06
N GLY A 315 -8.45 -13.19 -19.27
CA GLY A 315 -9.23 -11.95 -19.39
C GLY A 315 -10.04 -11.91 -20.69
N ARG A 316 -9.43 -12.25 -21.82
CA ARG A 316 -10.10 -12.35 -23.13
C ARG A 316 -11.22 -13.38 -23.11
N TYR A 317 -10.90 -14.58 -22.63
CA TYR A 317 -11.92 -15.64 -22.47
C TYR A 317 -13.09 -15.18 -21.59
N ALA A 318 -12.81 -14.50 -20.47
CA ALA A 318 -13.84 -13.99 -19.58
C ALA A 318 -14.72 -12.90 -20.26
N ALA A 319 -14.12 -12.03 -21.09
CA ALA A 319 -14.86 -11.04 -21.85
C ALA A 319 -15.83 -11.71 -22.84
N GLN A 320 -15.34 -12.66 -23.63
CA GLN A 320 -16.16 -13.44 -24.57
C GLN A 320 -17.30 -14.16 -23.86
N ARG A 321 -17.03 -14.77 -22.69
CA ARG A 321 -18.05 -15.44 -21.89
C ARG A 321 -19.12 -14.48 -21.37
N VAL A 322 -18.73 -13.28 -20.91
CA VAL A 322 -19.69 -12.24 -20.51
C VAL A 322 -20.56 -11.87 -21.68
N LEU A 323 -19.97 -11.53 -22.83
CA LEU A 323 -20.71 -11.13 -24.03
C LEU A 323 -21.68 -12.21 -24.48
N LYS A 324 -21.23 -13.47 -24.57
CA LYS A 324 -22.13 -14.59 -24.91
C LYS A 324 -23.33 -14.69 -23.95
N THR A 325 -23.10 -14.44 -22.66
CA THR A 325 -24.18 -14.51 -21.66
C THR A 325 -25.18 -13.36 -21.80
N ILE A 326 -24.73 -12.15 -22.14
CA ILE A 326 -25.60 -10.96 -22.27
C ILE A 326 -26.17 -10.73 -23.68
N SER A 327 -25.76 -11.53 -24.64
CA SER A 327 -26.32 -11.54 -26.01
C SER A 327 -27.36 -12.65 -26.21
N GLY A 328 -28.00 -13.14 -25.13
CA GLY A 328 -29.05 -14.18 -25.23
C GLY A 328 -28.62 -15.50 -25.88
N ALA A 329 -27.35 -15.64 -26.28
CA ALA A 329 -26.79 -16.86 -26.84
C ALA A 329 -26.58 -17.89 -25.70
N SER A 330 -27.66 -18.25 -25.04
CA SER A 330 -27.76 -19.37 -24.12
C SER A 330 -27.38 -20.64 -24.87
N ALA A 331 -26.56 -21.46 -24.25
CA ALA A 331 -26.15 -22.76 -24.76
C ALA A 331 -27.39 -23.53 -25.28
N ALA A 332 -27.45 -23.75 -26.58
CA ALA A 332 -28.15 -24.86 -27.14
C ALA A 332 -27.27 -26.10 -27.01
#